data_a71b0b40f67ae4f3c32e0dd8608857fe
#
_entry.id   a71b0b40f67ae4f3c32e0dd8608857fe
#
_cell.length_a   1.000
_cell.length_b   1.000
_cell.length_c   1.000
_cell.angle_alpha   90.00
_cell.angle_beta   90.00
_cell.angle_gamma   90.00
#
_symmetry.space_group_name_H-M   'P 1'
#
loop_
_entity.id
_entity.type
_entity.pdbx_description
1 polymer ?
#
loop_
_entity_poly.entity_id
_entity_poly.type
_entity_poly.pdbx_seq_one_letter_code
_entity_poly.pdbx_strand_id
1 'polypeptide(L)'
;MIAYHADHVGSLLRPSGLITAREDAAASRISQARFKAIEDRAVEDAIRLQERVGLPVITDGEQRRLSFQSRFAESVSGLGDWDLNAFLWGHWHGDLSTVGDVTIERPAGLGVVEKLQRSRYLSVEDFVFLRARTTCTPKIALPSPSLWANFWSAQSSRAAYSTLESFLADVVDILREEVAELVRIGATYIQLDAPHYALLLDPATRSFYESQGWSAERYLERGIEMDNAVMGDFPGVTFGFHLCRGNQGSRWLASGGYERIARTVFRRVRAQRLLLEYDDARSGSFEPLKEVPEDKWVVLGLITTKRPHLETMDELVSRIREASRFVPLERLAISPQCGFSSSVIGNALTPADQERKLRLVVETAQRVWGEATRTATN
;
A
#
# COMPACT_ATOMS: atom_id res chain seq x y z
N MET A 1 17.41 7.20 -8.54
CA MET A 1 16.00 6.79 -8.75
C MET A 1 15.96 5.38 -9.33
N ILE A 2 15.05 4.53 -8.83
CA ILE A 2 14.85 3.18 -9.36
C ILE A 2 14.11 3.27 -10.70
N ALA A 3 14.64 2.60 -11.72
CA ALA A 3 14.18 2.65 -13.11
C ALA A 3 13.70 1.29 -13.64
N TYR A 4 13.10 0.46 -12.78
CA TYR A 4 12.52 -0.81 -13.19
C TYR A 4 11.13 -0.63 -13.78
N HIS A 5 10.84 -1.36 -14.86
CA HIS A 5 9.53 -1.36 -15.51
C HIS A 5 8.56 -2.43 -14.97
N ALA A 6 9.06 -3.39 -14.20
CA ALA A 6 8.25 -4.33 -13.43
C ALA A 6 8.28 -3.95 -11.95
N ASP A 7 7.12 -3.78 -11.33
CA ASP A 7 6.97 -3.45 -9.91
C ASP A 7 5.75 -4.19 -9.34
N HIS A 8 5.53 -4.12 -8.04
CA HIS A 8 4.32 -4.59 -7.38
C HIS A 8 4.09 -3.82 -6.07
N VAL A 9 2.87 -3.80 -5.54
CA VAL A 9 2.53 -2.99 -4.35
C VAL A 9 3.21 -3.53 -3.09
N GLY A 10 3.19 -4.86 -2.87
CA GLY A 10 4.01 -5.42 -1.79
C GLY A 10 3.40 -6.60 -1.08
N SER A 11 2.13 -6.54 -0.68
CA SER A 11 1.52 -7.64 0.08
C SER A 11 1.19 -8.84 -0.80
N LEU A 12 1.47 -10.03 -0.29
CA LEU A 12 1.21 -11.32 -0.93
C LEU A 12 0.21 -12.14 -0.10
N LEU A 13 -0.44 -13.13 -0.73
CA LEU A 13 -1.34 -14.05 -0.04
C LEU A 13 -0.62 -14.72 1.12
N ARG A 14 -1.28 -14.77 2.26
CA ARG A 14 -0.74 -15.44 3.44
C ARG A 14 -1.07 -16.93 3.38
N PRO A 15 -0.08 -17.82 3.60
CA PRO A 15 -0.34 -19.25 3.70
C PRO A 15 -1.35 -19.55 4.82
N SER A 16 -2.28 -20.48 4.59
CA SER A 16 -3.26 -20.90 5.62
C SER A 16 -2.61 -21.33 6.91
N GLY A 17 -1.47 -22.03 6.83
CA GLY A 17 -0.70 -22.43 8.01
C GLY A 17 -0.17 -21.26 8.85
N LEU A 18 0.13 -20.10 8.23
CA LEU A 18 0.51 -18.90 8.96
C LEU A 18 -0.71 -18.28 9.68
N ILE A 19 -1.88 -18.26 9.01
CA ILE A 19 -3.12 -17.75 9.62
C ILE A 19 -3.49 -18.60 10.84
N THR A 20 -3.54 -19.92 10.70
CA THR A 20 -3.80 -20.86 11.81
C THR A 20 -2.76 -20.69 12.94
N ALA A 21 -1.47 -20.57 12.61
CA ALA A 21 -0.43 -20.37 13.61
C ALA A 21 -0.59 -19.06 14.39
N ARG A 22 -1.10 -17.99 13.75
CA ARG A 22 -1.40 -16.71 14.40
C ARG A 22 -2.54 -16.85 15.41
N GLU A 23 -3.61 -17.56 15.05
CA GLU A 23 -4.72 -17.88 15.94
C GLU A 23 -4.25 -18.76 17.12
N ASP A 24 -3.40 -19.75 16.83
CA ASP A 24 -2.83 -20.65 17.85
C ASP A 24 -1.92 -19.89 18.83
N ALA A 25 -1.13 -18.95 18.34
CA ALA A 25 -0.27 -18.11 19.19
C ALA A 25 -1.10 -17.17 20.06
N ALA A 26 -2.14 -16.53 19.49
CA ALA A 26 -3.06 -15.67 20.22
C ALA A 26 -3.80 -16.45 21.33
N ALA A 27 -4.18 -17.69 21.06
CA ALA A 27 -4.81 -18.59 22.04
C ALA A 27 -3.79 -19.33 22.95
N SER A 28 -2.49 -18.98 22.88
CA SER A 28 -1.40 -19.64 23.65
C SER A 28 -1.28 -21.16 23.41
N ARG A 29 -1.76 -21.66 22.26
CA ARG A 29 -1.62 -23.07 21.85
C ARG A 29 -0.23 -23.41 21.33
N ILE A 30 0.50 -22.41 20.82
CA ILE A 30 1.92 -22.52 20.45
C ILE A 30 2.72 -21.39 21.10
N SER A 31 4.04 -21.61 21.26
CA SER A 31 4.93 -20.58 21.80
C SER A 31 5.18 -19.45 20.78
N GLN A 32 5.50 -18.25 21.28
CA GLN A 32 5.88 -17.12 20.41
C GLN A 32 7.10 -17.45 19.54
N ALA A 33 8.07 -18.20 20.06
CA ALA A 33 9.24 -18.64 19.29
C ALA A 33 8.84 -19.54 18.11
N ARG A 34 7.87 -20.45 18.31
CA ARG A 34 7.34 -21.31 17.24
C ARG A 34 6.57 -20.49 16.21
N PHE A 35 5.74 -19.55 16.64
CA PHE A 35 5.02 -18.66 15.75
C PHE A 35 5.99 -17.82 14.90
N LYS A 36 7.00 -17.20 15.53
CA LYS A 36 8.05 -16.45 14.82
C LYS A 36 8.75 -17.28 13.75
N ALA A 37 9.08 -18.54 14.03
CA ALA A 37 9.69 -19.42 13.03
C ALA A 37 8.77 -19.71 11.83
N ILE A 38 7.46 -19.79 12.05
CA ILE A 38 6.46 -19.95 10.96
C ILE A 38 6.35 -18.67 10.15
N GLU A 39 6.32 -17.50 10.79
CA GLU A 39 6.33 -16.20 10.10
C GLU A 39 7.59 -16.02 9.26
N ASP A 40 8.76 -16.31 9.82
CA ASP A 40 10.05 -16.21 9.13
C ASP A 40 10.05 -17.05 7.85
N ARG A 41 9.55 -18.27 7.93
CA ARG A 41 9.44 -19.15 6.77
C ARG A 41 8.45 -18.61 5.71
N ALA A 42 7.31 -18.06 6.12
CA ALA A 42 6.36 -17.46 5.21
C ALA A 42 6.97 -16.27 4.45
N VAL A 43 7.77 -15.44 5.13
CA VAL A 43 8.51 -14.34 4.48
C VAL A 43 9.54 -14.89 3.51
N GLU A 44 10.30 -15.92 3.86
CA GLU A 44 11.28 -16.57 2.97
C GLU A 44 10.62 -17.16 1.72
N ASP A 45 9.46 -17.82 1.87
CA ASP A 45 8.70 -18.36 0.75
C ASP A 45 8.17 -17.23 -0.17
N ALA A 46 7.73 -16.11 0.41
CA ALA A 46 7.33 -14.91 -0.31
C ALA A 46 8.49 -14.29 -1.12
N ILE A 47 9.68 -14.20 -0.54
CA ILE A 47 10.90 -13.73 -1.23
C ILE A 47 11.22 -14.66 -2.41
N ARG A 48 11.30 -15.98 -2.16
CA ARG A 48 11.60 -16.99 -3.18
C ARG A 48 10.59 -16.97 -4.35
N LEU A 49 9.30 -16.75 -4.06
CA LEU A 49 8.29 -16.61 -5.11
C LEU A 49 8.60 -15.43 -6.03
N GLN A 50 8.86 -14.25 -5.46
CA GLN A 50 9.13 -13.02 -6.19
C GLN A 50 10.41 -13.14 -7.04
N GLU A 51 11.49 -13.71 -6.49
CA GLU A 51 12.74 -13.97 -7.22
C GLU A 51 12.56 -14.98 -8.34
N ARG A 52 11.82 -16.07 -8.09
CA ARG A 52 11.53 -17.11 -9.07
C ARG A 52 10.76 -16.60 -10.29
N VAL A 53 9.85 -15.65 -10.12
CA VAL A 53 9.16 -15.02 -11.24
C VAL A 53 9.96 -13.92 -11.93
N GLY A 54 11.10 -13.50 -11.34
CA GLY A 54 12.02 -12.54 -11.94
C GLY A 54 11.71 -11.08 -11.61
N LEU A 55 11.01 -10.78 -10.52
CA LEU A 55 10.80 -9.40 -10.08
C LEU A 55 12.13 -8.74 -9.66
N PRO A 56 12.40 -7.50 -10.08
CA PRO A 56 13.60 -6.76 -9.68
C PRO A 56 13.48 -6.11 -8.30
N VAL A 57 12.24 -5.95 -7.81
CA VAL A 57 11.88 -5.38 -6.52
C VAL A 57 11.22 -6.45 -5.67
N ILE A 58 11.71 -6.64 -4.46
CA ILE A 58 11.27 -7.70 -3.54
C ILE A 58 10.76 -7.08 -2.24
N THR A 59 9.64 -7.60 -1.72
CA THR A 59 9.10 -7.26 -0.40
C THR A 59 9.09 -8.48 0.51
N ASP A 60 8.80 -8.28 1.79
CA ASP A 60 8.53 -9.36 2.75
C ASP A 60 7.14 -10.02 2.56
N GLY A 61 6.37 -9.56 1.55
CA GLY A 61 4.99 -9.98 1.29
C GLY A 61 4.01 -9.54 2.37
N GLU A 62 4.44 -8.71 3.31
CA GLU A 62 3.66 -8.28 4.50
C GLU A 62 3.14 -9.46 5.34
N GLN A 63 3.87 -10.58 5.32
CA GLN A 63 3.44 -11.83 5.96
C GLN A 63 3.22 -11.70 7.47
N ARG A 64 3.92 -10.75 8.11
CA ARG A 64 3.86 -10.50 9.55
C ARG A 64 2.77 -9.52 9.97
N ARG A 65 2.05 -8.88 9.03
CA ARG A 65 1.06 -7.84 9.30
C ARG A 65 -0.36 -8.40 9.30
N LEU A 66 -1.23 -7.87 10.16
CA LEU A 66 -2.68 -8.10 10.09
C LEU A 66 -3.30 -7.37 8.89
N SER A 67 -2.84 -6.13 8.66
CA SER A 67 -3.17 -5.31 7.50
C SER A 67 -1.97 -4.45 7.14
N PHE A 68 -1.97 -3.83 5.96
CA PHE A 68 -0.87 -2.99 5.49
C PHE A 68 -0.46 -1.87 6.49
N GLN A 69 -1.36 -1.43 7.33
CA GLN A 69 -1.15 -0.36 8.32
C GLN A 69 -0.99 -0.88 9.76
N SER A 70 -1.25 -2.17 10.05
CA SER A 70 -1.30 -2.67 11.44
C SER A 70 0.00 -2.49 12.21
N ARG A 71 1.15 -2.49 11.53
CA ARG A 71 2.45 -2.28 12.19
C ARG A 71 2.54 -0.97 12.96
N PHE A 72 1.91 0.10 12.47
CA PHE A 72 1.86 1.35 13.21
C PHE A 72 1.12 1.17 14.54
N ALA A 73 -0.12 0.65 14.49
CA ALA A 73 -0.92 0.42 15.69
C ALA A 73 -0.26 -0.55 16.69
N GLU A 74 0.47 -1.57 16.19
CA GLU A 74 1.22 -2.52 17.00
C GLU A 74 2.50 -1.93 17.63
N SER A 75 2.98 -0.80 17.12
CA SER A 75 4.26 -0.20 17.52
C SER A 75 4.12 1.06 18.36
N VAL A 76 2.89 1.55 18.56
CA VAL A 76 2.59 2.73 19.36
C VAL A 76 1.56 2.39 20.43
N SER A 77 1.63 3.07 21.58
CA SER A 77 0.56 3.14 22.56
C SER A 77 -0.27 4.40 22.35
N GLY A 78 -1.43 4.50 23.01
CA GLY A 78 -2.31 5.67 22.97
C GLY A 78 -3.50 5.53 22.03
N LEU A 79 -3.54 4.50 21.18
CA LEU A 79 -4.73 4.13 20.43
C LEU A 79 -5.69 3.37 21.37
N GLY A 80 -7.00 3.65 21.24
CA GLY A 80 -8.05 2.89 21.90
C GLY A 80 -8.25 1.51 21.27
N ASP A 81 -9.44 0.97 21.41
CA ASP A 81 -9.77 -0.33 20.86
C ASP A 81 -9.52 -0.35 19.35
N TRP A 82 -8.61 -1.20 18.91
CA TRP A 82 -8.35 -1.43 17.51
C TRP A 82 -8.25 -2.93 17.22
N ASP A 83 -8.86 -3.32 16.14
CA ASP A 83 -8.79 -4.66 15.58
C ASP A 83 -8.78 -4.56 14.04
N LEU A 84 -8.97 -5.67 13.36
CA LEU A 84 -9.03 -5.67 11.90
C LEU A 84 -10.20 -4.81 11.37
N ASN A 85 -11.34 -4.70 12.09
CA ASN A 85 -12.48 -3.88 11.68
C ASN A 85 -12.16 -2.38 11.75
N ALA A 86 -11.23 -1.98 12.62
CA ALA A 86 -10.75 -0.59 12.68
C ALA A 86 -10.12 -0.11 11.36
N PHE A 87 -9.62 -1.05 10.55
CA PHE A 87 -8.98 -0.78 9.27
C PHE A 87 -9.88 -1.07 8.07
N LEU A 88 -11.00 -1.76 8.28
CA LEU A 88 -11.85 -2.28 7.20
C LEU A 88 -13.25 -1.69 7.17
N TRP A 89 -13.61 -0.80 8.11
CA TRP A 89 -14.95 -0.25 8.18
C TRP A 89 -15.33 0.50 6.89
N GLY A 90 -16.63 0.46 6.56
CA GLY A 90 -17.19 1.07 5.36
C GLY A 90 -18.08 0.10 4.58
N HIS A 91 -18.66 0.58 3.50
CA HIS A 91 -19.45 -0.22 2.57
C HIS A 91 -18.56 -0.69 1.41
N TRP A 92 -18.23 -1.98 1.42
CA TRP A 92 -17.37 -2.60 0.42
C TRP A 92 -18.21 -3.22 -0.68
N HIS A 93 -17.92 -2.83 -1.91
CA HIS A 93 -18.55 -3.36 -3.11
C HIS A 93 -17.80 -4.58 -3.63
N GLY A 94 -18.54 -5.59 -4.06
CA GLY A 94 -18.02 -6.82 -4.65
C GLY A 94 -18.50 -7.04 -6.07
N ASP A 95 -17.76 -7.83 -6.83
CA ASP A 95 -18.24 -8.39 -8.10
C ASP A 95 -19.10 -9.63 -7.77
N LEU A 96 -20.40 -9.56 -8.05
CA LEU A 96 -21.36 -10.64 -7.73
C LEU A 96 -20.99 -11.99 -8.33
N SER A 97 -20.14 -12.01 -9.37
CA SER A 97 -19.62 -13.27 -9.93
C SER A 97 -18.53 -13.92 -9.04
N THR A 98 -17.95 -13.16 -8.09
CA THR A 98 -16.86 -13.62 -7.22
C THR A 98 -17.23 -13.47 -5.75
N VAL A 99 -17.63 -12.27 -5.32
CA VAL A 99 -17.99 -11.94 -3.93
C VAL A 99 -19.09 -10.86 -3.93
N GLY A 100 -20.02 -10.93 -2.97
CA GLY A 100 -21.04 -9.89 -2.78
C GLY A 100 -20.54 -8.69 -1.99
N ASP A 101 -21.37 -7.64 -1.89
CA ASP A 101 -21.12 -6.48 -1.04
C ASP A 101 -21.07 -6.86 0.43
N VAL A 102 -20.37 -6.07 1.22
CA VAL A 102 -20.35 -6.19 2.69
C VAL A 102 -20.21 -4.82 3.33
N THR A 103 -20.94 -4.58 4.42
CA THR A 103 -20.75 -3.41 5.27
C THR A 103 -20.09 -3.84 6.57
N ILE A 104 -19.01 -3.16 6.93
CA ILE A 104 -18.29 -3.36 8.19
C ILE A 104 -18.50 -2.09 9.00
N GLU A 105 -19.08 -2.22 10.19
CA GLU A 105 -19.32 -1.09 11.09
C GLU A 105 -17.99 -0.57 11.65
N ARG A 106 -17.92 0.76 11.80
CA ARG A 106 -16.78 1.38 12.48
C ARG A 106 -16.87 1.04 13.98
N PRO A 107 -15.80 0.48 14.60
CA PRO A 107 -15.81 0.19 16.03
C PRO A 107 -16.11 1.43 16.86
N ALA A 108 -17.03 1.32 17.82
CA ALA A 108 -17.48 2.46 18.65
C ALA A 108 -16.33 3.04 19.50
N GLY A 109 -15.43 2.19 19.99
CA GLY A 109 -14.26 2.58 20.78
C GLY A 109 -13.04 2.99 19.94
N LEU A 110 -13.17 3.03 18.62
CA LEU A 110 -12.06 3.40 17.75
C LEU A 110 -11.67 4.86 17.93
N GLY A 111 -10.44 5.10 18.34
CA GLY A 111 -9.89 6.43 18.48
C GLY A 111 -8.51 6.45 19.12
N VAL A 112 -7.83 7.58 19.00
CA VAL A 112 -6.67 7.89 19.83
C VAL A 112 -7.19 8.45 21.15
N VAL A 113 -6.80 7.85 22.27
CA VAL A 113 -7.31 8.15 23.62
C VAL A 113 -6.23 8.69 24.56
N GLU A 114 -4.96 8.49 24.22
CA GLU A 114 -3.81 9.02 24.94
C GLU A 114 -2.79 9.57 23.94
N LYS A 115 -1.76 10.29 24.43
CA LYS A 115 -0.63 10.71 23.61
C LYS A 115 0.08 9.48 23.03
N LEU A 116 0.35 9.50 21.72
CA LEU A 116 1.09 8.44 21.08
C LEU A 116 2.51 8.33 21.66
N GLN A 117 2.92 7.10 21.94
CA GLN A 117 4.28 6.80 22.34
C GLN A 117 4.75 5.59 21.53
N ARG A 118 5.83 5.75 20.77
CA ARG A 118 6.43 4.65 20.03
C ARG A 118 7.19 3.73 20.97
N SER A 119 6.84 2.43 20.96
CA SER A 119 7.51 1.38 21.73
C SER A 119 8.63 0.69 20.95
N ARG A 120 8.53 0.64 19.61
CA ARG A 120 9.49 0.03 18.69
C ARG A 120 9.41 0.66 17.31
N TYR A 121 10.37 0.40 16.44
CA TYR A 121 10.26 0.71 15.02
C TYR A 121 9.19 -0.18 14.35
N LEU A 122 8.54 0.37 13.31
CA LEU A 122 7.41 -0.30 12.64
C LEU A 122 7.88 -1.46 11.77
N SER A 123 8.85 -1.21 10.92
CA SER A 123 9.26 -2.11 9.83
C SER A 123 10.76 -2.34 9.71
N VAL A 124 11.55 -1.78 10.64
CA VAL A 124 13.02 -1.92 10.63
C VAL A 124 13.43 -3.39 10.73
N GLU A 125 12.82 -4.18 11.61
CA GLU A 125 13.10 -5.61 11.74
C GLU A 125 12.74 -6.36 10.44
N ASP A 126 11.58 -6.06 9.86
CA ASP A 126 11.10 -6.66 8.61
C ASP A 126 12.07 -6.33 7.45
N PHE A 127 12.55 -5.09 7.37
CA PHE A 127 13.52 -4.67 6.36
C PHE A 127 14.88 -5.35 6.53
N VAL A 128 15.41 -5.43 7.74
CA VAL A 128 16.67 -6.13 8.04
C VAL A 128 16.58 -7.61 7.63
N PHE A 129 15.46 -8.26 7.95
CA PHE A 129 15.22 -9.65 7.59
C PHE A 129 15.15 -9.85 6.09
N LEU A 130 14.42 -8.99 5.38
CA LEU A 130 14.27 -8.99 3.92
C LEU A 130 15.63 -8.78 3.23
N ARG A 131 16.33 -7.71 3.58
CA ARG A 131 17.61 -7.34 2.97
C ARG A 131 18.68 -8.43 3.10
N ALA A 132 18.67 -9.17 4.21
CA ALA A 132 19.62 -10.27 4.42
C ALA A 132 19.34 -11.51 3.55
N ARG A 133 18.19 -11.57 2.85
CA ARG A 133 17.73 -12.75 2.12
C ARG A 133 17.54 -12.56 0.63
N THR A 134 17.80 -11.37 0.11
CA THR A 134 17.71 -11.09 -1.33
C THR A 134 18.87 -10.24 -1.81
N THR A 135 19.25 -10.42 -3.07
CA THR A 135 20.19 -9.54 -3.79
C THR A 135 19.49 -8.56 -4.73
N CYS A 136 18.16 -8.69 -4.85
CA CYS A 136 17.33 -7.74 -5.57
C CYS A 136 17.10 -6.48 -4.72
N THR A 137 16.41 -5.47 -5.28
CA THR A 137 16.09 -4.25 -4.55
C THR A 137 15.01 -4.52 -3.50
N PRO A 138 15.31 -4.43 -2.18
CA PRO A 138 14.30 -4.58 -1.16
C PRO A 138 13.43 -3.33 -1.08
N LYS A 139 12.12 -3.51 -1.06
CA LYS A 139 11.11 -2.44 -0.88
C LYS A 139 10.35 -2.66 0.43
N ILE A 140 10.11 -1.57 1.15
CA ILE A 140 9.26 -1.56 2.33
C ILE A 140 8.10 -0.58 2.15
N ALA A 141 6.88 -0.97 2.57
CA ALA A 141 5.70 -0.12 2.53
C ALA A 141 5.31 0.36 3.93
N LEU A 142 4.97 1.64 4.04
CA LEU A 142 4.48 2.33 5.23
C LEU A 142 3.13 2.98 4.92
N PRO A 143 2.22 3.11 5.89
CA PRO A 143 0.99 3.86 5.69
C PRO A 143 1.26 5.37 5.60
N SER A 144 0.49 6.07 4.76
CA SER A 144 0.46 7.55 4.76
C SER A 144 0.00 8.07 6.13
N PRO A 145 0.63 9.13 6.67
CA PRO A 145 0.26 9.68 7.97
C PRO A 145 -1.19 10.16 8.03
N SER A 146 -1.70 10.78 6.98
CA SER A 146 -3.05 11.32 6.98
C SER A 146 -4.16 10.26 6.95
N LEU A 147 -3.83 9.00 6.62
CA LEU A 147 -4.74 7.87 6.75
C LEU A 147 -5.22 7.69 8.20
N TRP A 148 -4.39 8.07 9.19
CA TRP A 148 -4.70 7.93 10.62
C TRP A 148 -5.75 8.93 11.11
N ALA A 149 -6.19 9.88 10.30
CA ALA A 149 -7.33 10.73 10.62
C ALA A 149 -8.58 9.92 11.00
N ASN A 150 -8.72 8.69 10.49
CA ASN A 150 -9.77 7.75 10.87
C ASN A 150 -9.80 7.42 12.37
N PHE A 151 -8.68 7.58 13.06
CA PHE A 151 -8.52 7.28 14.50
C PHE A 151 -8.71 8.50 15.40
N TRP A 152 -9.03 9.68 14.86
CA TRP A 152 -9.36 10.84 15.66
C TRP A 152 -10.87 11.11 15.66
N SER A 153 -11.42 11.44 16.80
CA SER A 153 -12.78 11.93 16.90
C SER A 153 -12.86 13.02 17.96
N ALA A 154 -13.71 14.03 17.71
CA ALA A 154 -13.93 15.11 18.65
C ALA A 154 -14.47 14.62 20.02
N GLN A 155 -15.16 13.50 20.04
CA GLN A 155 -15.75 12.94 21.26
C GLN A 155 -14.72 12.20 22.13
N SER A 156 -13.88 11.34 21.50
CA SER A 156 -13.03 10.41 22.25
C SER A 156 -11.58 10.89 22.37
N SER A 157 -11.10 11.73 21.41
CA SER A 157 -9.68 12.02 21.27
C SER A 157 -9.24 13.37 21.86
N ARG A 158 -10.19 14.29 22.14
CA ARG A 158 -9.84 15.67 22.57
C ARG A 158 -9.04 15.76 23.86
N ALA A 159 -9.17 14.80 24.76
CA ALA A 159 -8.41 14.80 26.01
C ALA A 159 -6.91 14.58 25.74
N ALA A 160 -6.59 13.71 24.77
CA ALA A 160 -5.21 13.43 24.36
C ALA A 160 -4.71 14.46 23.33
N TYR A 161 -5.57 14.79 22.35
CA TYR A 161 -5.25 15.68 21.22
C TYR A 161 -6.42 16.63 20.97
N SER A 162 -6.23 17.89 21.26
CA SER A 162 -7.28 18.93 21.14
C SER A 162 -7.79 19.10 19.70
N THR A 163 -6.96 18.79 18.72
CA THR A 163 -7.27 18.90 17.28
C THR A 163 -6.74 17.70 16.50
N LEU A 164 -7.36 17.43 15.34
CA LEU A 164 -6.87 16.45 14.38
C LEU A 164 -5.42 16.74 13.94
N GLU A 165 -5.09 18.02 13.71
CA GLU A 165 -3.73 18.44 13.36
C GLU A 165 -2.70 18.01 14.39
N SER A 166 -2.99 18.22 15.68
CA SER A 166 -2.04 17.88 16.75
C SER A 166 -1.80 16.37 16.88
N PHE A 167 -2.81 15.57 16.55
CA PHE A 167 -2.66 14.12 16.48
C PHE A 167 -1.82 13.70 15.27
N LEU A 168 -2.15 14.21 14.09
CA LEU A 168 -1.43 13.85 12.87
C LEU A 168 0.03 14.35 12.87
N ALA A 169 0.35 15.40 13.62
CA ALA A 169 1.74 15.84 13.81
C ALA A 169 2.58 14.76 14.50
N ASP A 170 2.07 14.15 15.58
CA ASP A 170 2.78 13.06 16.27
C ASP A 170 2.90 11.82 15.36
N VAL A 171 1.86 11.51 14.54
CA VAL A 171 1.95 10.43 13.53
C VAL A 171 3.04 10.71 12.50
N VAL A 172 3.14 11.94 12.01
CA VAL A 172 4.20 12.37 11.07
C VAL A 172 5.58 12.20 11.69
N ASP A 173 5.76 12.62 12.94
CA ASP A 173 7.07 12.53 13.62
C ASP A 173 7.50 11.06 13.80
N ILE A 174 6.58 10.17 14.20
CA ILE A 174 6.84 8.73 14.32
C ILE A 174 7.26 8.13 12.97
N LEU A 175 6.53 8.46 11.88
CA LEU A 175 6.84 7.94 10.55
C LEU A 175 8.12 8.54 9.96
N ARG A 176 8.44 9.80 10.24
CA ARG A 176 9.72 10.42 9.85
C ARG A 176 10.91 9.72 10.49
N GLU A 177 10.80 9.41 11.78
CA GLU A 177 11.84 8.66 12.48
C GLU A 177 11.99 7.24 11.93
N GLU A 178 10.88 6.60 11.57
CA GLU A 178 10.89 5.28 10.89
C GLU A 178 11.62 5.35 9.55
N VAL A 179 11.28 6.32 8.69
CA VAL A 179 11.94 6.51 7.39
C VAL A 179 13.43 6.81 7.58
N ALA A 180 13.79 7.70 8.52
CA ALA A 180 15.18 8.03 8.79
C ALA A 180 16.00 6.80 9.21
N GLU A 181 15.44 5.94 10.06
CA GLU A 181 16.11 4.71 10.48
C GLU A 181 16.20 3.69 9.34
N LEU A 182 15.13 3.48 8.55
CA LEU A 182 15.16 2.62 7.37
C LEU A 182 16.26 3.07 6.39
N VAL A 183 16.38 4.36 6.12
CA VAL A 183 17.43 4.91 5.25
C VAL A 183 18.81 4.71 5.87
N ARG A 184 18.98 4.97 7.16
CA ARG A 184 20.23 4.75 7.88
C ARG A 184 20.74 3.31 7.76
N ILE A 185 19.82 2.34 7.77
CA ILE A 185 20.16 0.92 7.60
C ILE A 185 20.18 0.46 6.13
N GLY A 186 20.06 1.37 5.16
CA GLY A 186 20.29 1.14 3.75
C GLY A 186 19.05 0.86 2.89
N ALA A 187 17.87 1.30 3.31
CA ALA A 187 16.69 1.27 2.45
C ALA A 187 16.84 2.30 1.31
N THR A 188 16.65 1.84 0.08
CA THR A 188 16.71 2.67 -1.14
C THR A 188 15.37 2.77 -1.87
N TYR A 189 14.37 1.97 -1.46
CA TYR A 189 13.02 2.04 -1.97
C TYR A 189 12.00 1.93 -0.83
N ILE A 190 11.31 3.03 -0.54
CA ILE A 190 10.27 3.12 0.48
C ILE A 190 8.96 3.54 -0.20
N GLN A 191 7.87 2.85 0.07
CA GLN A 191 6.54 3.17 -0.48
C GLN A 191 5.64 3.71 0.62
N LEU A 192 4.89 4.78 0.34
CA LEU A 192 3.78 5.21 1.17
C LEU A 192 2.46 4.77 0.55
N ASP A 193 1.63 4.06 1.32
CA ASP A 193 0.30 3.62 0.91
C ASP A 193 -0.74 4.65 1.33
N ALA A 194 -1.38 5.27 0.35
CA ALA A 194 -2.31 6.38 0.53
C ALA A 194 -3.68 6.14 -0.16
N PRO A 195 -4.38 5.02 0.12
CA PRO A 195 -5.66 4.70 -0.54
C PRO A 195 -6.74 5.75 -0.24
N HIS A 196 -6.71 6.39 0.91
CA HIS A 196 -7.72 7.35 1.37
C HIS A 196 -7.87 8.57 0.45
N TYR A 197 -6.85 8.97 -0.30
CA TYR A 197 -7.01 10.06 -1.28
C TYR A 197 -7.94 9.67 -2.43
N ALA A 198 -7.84 8.45 -2.93
CA ALA A 198 -8.77 7.95 -3.94
C ALA A 198 -10.17 7.68 -3.34
N LEU A 199 -10.26 7.34 -2.05
CA LEU A 199 -11.54 7.16 -1.38
C LEU A 199 -12.34 8.47 -1.24
N LEU A 200 -11.70 9.64 -1.28
CA LEU A 200 -12.39 10.94 -1.33
C LEU A 200 -13.22 11.16 -2.60
N LEU A 201 -13.08 10.30 -3.62
CA LEU A 201 -13.96 10.28 -4.79
C LEU A 201 -15.37 9.77 -4.41
N ASP A 202 -15.47 8.95 -3.39
CA ASP A 202 -16.74 8.45 -2.85
C ASP A 202 -17.39 9.50 -1.93
N PRO A 203 -18.71 9.83 -2.12
CA PRO A 203 -19.40 10.84 -1.33
C PRO A 203 -19.50 10.50 0.17
N ALA A 204 -19.71 9.25 0.53
CA ALA A 204 -19.86 8.84 1.93
C ALA A 204 -18.53 8.96 2.68
N THR A 205 -17.45 8.51 2.05
CA THR A 205 -16.09 8.66 2.57
C THR A 205 -15.71 10.14 2.72
N ARG A 206 -16.05 10.97 1.72
CA ARG A 206 -15.84 12.42 1.78
C ARG A 206 -16.57 13.02 2.97
N SER A 207 -17.87 12.73 3.11
CA SER A 207 -18.68 13.25 4.23
C SER A 207 -18.12 12.84 5.60
N PHE A 208 -17.56 11.63 5.71
CA PHE A 208 -16.87 11.21 6.93
C PHE A 208 -15.69 12.14 7.25
N TYR A 209 -14.77 12.37 6.31
CA TYR A 209 -13.61 13.23 6.54
C TYR A 209 -14.02 14.68 6.80
N GLU A 210 -15.03 15.20 6.12
CA GLU A 210 -15.59 16.54 6.37
C GLU A 210 -16.18 16.65 7.77
N SER A 211 -16.78 15.59 8.30
CA SER A 211 -17.28 15.55 9.68
C SER A 211 -16.17 15.65 10.74
N GLN A 212 -14.91 15.35 10.37
CA GLN A 212 -13.76 15.55 11.25
C GLN A 212 -13.29 17.02 11.29
N GLY A 213 -13.94 17.91 10.53
CA GLY A 213 -13.69 19.36 10.53
C GLY A 213 -12.76 19.86 9.42
N TRP A 214 -12.40 19.02 8.46
CA TRP A 214 -11.64 19.41 7.27
C TRP A 214 -12.46 19.20 5.99
N SER A 215 -12.46 20.17 5.07
CA SER A 215 -12.99 19.92 3.72
C SER A 215 -12.10 18.89 2.99
N ALA A 216 -12.65 18.23 1.98
CA ALA A 216 -11.91 17.28 1.16
C ALA A 216 -10.64 17.92 0.54
N GLU A 217 -10.74 19.17 0.08
CA GLU A 217 -9.61 19.92 -0.47
C GLU A 217 -8.52 20.15 0.57
N ARG A 218 -8.89 20.62 1.78
CA ARG A 218 -7.95 20.81 2.88
C ARG A 218 -7.31 19.49 3.30
N TYR A 219 -8.09 18.41 3.27
CA TYR A 219 -7.58 17.08 3.61
C TYR A 219 -6.51 16.61 2.61
N LEU A 220 -6.76 16.82 1.31
CA LEU A 220 -5.77 16.53 0.26
C LEU A 220 -4.50 17.38 0.42
N GLU A 221 -4.65 18.69 0.62
CA GLU A 221 -3.51 19.60 0.73
C GLU A 221 -2.63 19.30 1.96
N ARG A 222 -3.25 19.22 3.13
CA ARG A 222 -2.55 18.95 4.38
C ARG A 222 -1.98 17.54 4.40
N GLY A 223 -2.71 16.56 3.87
CA GLY A 223 -2.25 15.19 3.77
C GLY A 223 -0.96 15.07 2.94
N ILE A 224 -0.91 15.72 1.77
CA ILE A 224 0.31 15.72 0.93
C ILE A 224 1.48 16.46 1.61
N GLU A 225 1.22 17.54 2.34
CA GLU A 225 2.26 18.20 3.13
C GLU A 225 2.85 17.24 4.18
N MET A 226 2.00 16.46 4.85
CA MET A 226 2.41 15.45 5.82
C MET A 226 3.18 14.29 5.15
N ASP A 227 2.70 13.76 4.02
CA ASP A 227 3.41 12.74 3.24
C ASP A 227 4.80 13.24 2.82
N ASN A 228 4.88 14.46 2.32
CA ASN A 228 6.15 15.09 1.94
C ASN A 228 7.09 15.29 3.14
N ALA A 229 6.54 15.59 4.31
CA ALA A 229 7.34 15.69 5.54
C ALA A 229 7.89 14.34 5.98
N VAL A 230 7.12 13.26 5.83
CA VAL A 230 7.57 11.87 6.11
C VAL A 230 8.64 11.44 5.12
N MET A 231 8.46 11.69 3.82
CA MET A 231 9.46 11.35 2.81
C MET A 231 10.79 12.12 3.00
N GLY A 232 10.72 13.35 3.49
CA GLY A 232 11.92 14.16 3.76
C GLY A 232 12.76 14.43 2.51
N ASP A 233 14.07 14.62 2.75
CA ASP A 233 15.08 14.77 1.70
C ASP A 233 16.22 13.76 1.95
N PHE A 234 16.15 12.63 1.25
CA PHE A 234 17.11 11.53 1.35
C PHE A 234 17.70 11.24 -0.04
N PRO A 235 18.86 11.81 -0.38
CA PRO A 235 19.53 11.55 -1.65
C PRO A 235 19.76 10.05 -1.87
N GLY A 236 19.44 9.56 -3.07
CA GLY A 236 19.59 8.15 -3.42
C GLY A 236 18.43 7.25 -3.02
N VAL A 237 17.47 7.73 -2.24
CA VAL A 237 16.23 6.99 -1.92
C VAL A 237 15.15 7.29 -2.95
N THR A 238 14.48 6.27 -3.41
CA THR A 238 13.27 6.37 -4.24
C THR A 238 12.04 6.20 -3.35
N PHE A 239 11.13 7.15 -3.40
CA PHE A 239 9.83 7.01 -2.77
C PHE A 239 8.77 6.62 -3.79
N GLY A 240 8.02 5.55 -3.49
CA GLY A 240 6.78 5.16 -4.15
C GLY A 240 5.58 5.75 -3.43
N PHE A 241 4.52 6.07 -4.16
CA PHE A 241 3.26 6.55 -3.60
C PHE A 241 2.11 5.78 -4.21
N HIS A 242 1.45 4.93 -3.40
CA HIS A 242 0.42 4.03 -3.89
C HIS A 242 -0.98 4.56 -3.61
N LEU A 243 -1.79 4.62 -4.65
CA LEU A 243 -3.19 5.01 -4.62
C LEU A 243 -4.05 3.88 -5.18
N CYS A 244 -4.91 3.32 -4.33
CA CYS A 244 -5.94 2.36 -4.75
C CYS A 244 -7.32 2.80 -4.25
N ARG A 245 -8.37 2.08 -4.68
CA ARG A 245 -9.77 2.35 -4.32
C ARG A 245 -10.31 1.40 -3.26
N GLY A 246 -9.41 0.85 -2.47
CA GLY A 246 -9.71 -0.23 -1.53
C GLY A 246 -9.48 -1.61 -2.17
N ASN A 247 -8.95 -2.54 -1.38
CA ASN A 247 -8.71 -3.91 -1.80
C ASN A 247 -8.77 -4.85 -0.59
N GLN A 248 -9.92 -5.47 -0.37
CA GLN A 248 -10.16 -6.33 0.78
C GLN A 248 -11.14 -7.44 0.44
N GLY A 249 -10.69 -8.70 0.57
CA GLY A 249 -11.54 -9.85 0.25
C GLY A 249 -12.13 -9.76 -1.17
N SER A 250 -11.33 -9.35 -2.15
CA SER A 250 -11.73 -9.09 -3.54
C SER A 250 -12.75 -7.95 -3.74
N ARG A 251 -12.92 -7.06 -2.75
CA ARG A 251 -13.84 -5.92 -2.77
C ARG A 251 -13.10 -4.59 -2.88
N TRP A 252 -13.85 -3.53 -3.18
CA TRP A 252 -13.37 -2.14 -3.25
C TRP A 252 -14.32 -1.19 -2.52
N LEU A 253 -13.82 -0.01 -2.12
CA LEU A 253 -14.61 1.02 -1.42
C LEU A 253 -15.10 2.13 -2.35
N ALA A 254 -14.34 2.50 -3.38
CA ALA A 254 -14.65 3.64 -4.23
C ALA A 254 -14.52 3.31 -5.71
N SER A 255 -15.20 4.10 -6.54
CA SER A 255 -15.11 4.10 -8.00
C SER A 255 -14.92 5.53 -8.50
N GLY A 256 -14.34 5.68 -9.68
CA GLY A 256 -14.10 6.96 -10.33
C GLY A 256 -12.63 7.15 -10.74
N GLY A 257 -12.41 7.96 -11.77
CA GLY A 257 -11.08 8.31 -12.24
C GLY A 257 -10.39 9.31 -11.31
N TYR A 258 -9.10 9.54 -11.51
CA TYR A 258 -8.29 10.43 -10.68
C TYR A 258 -8.46 11.93 -10.99
N GLU A 259 -9.37 12.32 -11.91
CA GLU A 259 -9.51 13.69 -12.42
C GLU A 259 -9.57 14.74 -11.32
N ARG A 260 -10.32 14.45 -10.25
CA ARG A 260 -10.53 15.40 -9.15
C ARG A 260 -9.31 15.60 -8.24
N ILE A 261 -8.44 14.60 -8.16
CA ILE A 261 -7.31 14.61 -7.22
C ILE A 261 -5.94 14.68 -7.92
N ALA A 262 -5.87 14.31 -9.20
CA ALA A 262 -4.62 14.19 -9.94
C ALA A 262 -3.75 15.47 -9.88
N ARG A 263 -4.33 16.64 -10.14
CA ARG A 263 -3.60 17.91 -10.12
C ARG A 263 -2.96 18.18 -8.76
N THR A 264 -3.67 17.89 -7.67
CA THR A 264 -3.16 18.13 -6.32
C THR A 264 -2.17 17.04 -5.93
N VAL A 265 -2.55 15.76 -6.08
CA VAL A 265 -1.72 14.63 -5.62
C VAL A 265 -0.49 14.47 -6.51
N PHE A 266 -0.67 14.28 -7.84
CA PHE A 266 0.46 13.92 -8.71
C PHE A 266 1.51 15.01 -8.81
N ARG A 267 1.09 16.30 -8.82
CA ARG A 267 2.03 17.41 -8.88
C ARG A 267 2.74 17.72 -7.59
N ARG A 268 2.06 17.58 -6.44
CA ARG A 268 2.58 18.08 -5.16
C ARG A 268 3.28 17.03 -4.29
N VAL A 269 2.97 15.74 -4.48
CA VAL A 269 3.67 14.67 -3.75
C VAL A 269 5.12 14.58 -4.23
N ARG A 270 6.07 14.44 -3.30
CA ARG A 270 7.51 14.36 -3.62
C ARG A 270 7.97 12.97 -4.07
N ALA A 271 7.11 11.97 -4.02
CA ALA A 271 7.44 10.63 -4.49
C ALA A 271 7.83 10.62 -5.97
N GLN A 272 8.85 9.84 -6.30
CA GLN A 272 9.35 9.69 -7.66
C GLN A 272 8.56 8.66 -8.47
N ARG A 273 7.85 7.74 -7.81
CA ARG A 273 7.06 6.69 -8.46
C ARG A 273 5.61 6.72 -7.97
N LEU A 274 4.67 6.90 -8.87
CA LEU A 274 3.23 6.86 -8.58
C LEU A 274 2.69 5.48 -8.97
N LEU A 275 2.27 4.67 -7.99
CA LEU A 275 1.67 3.35 -8.22
C LEU A 275 0.14 3.52 -8.22
N LEU A 276 -0.46 3.44 -9.40
CA LEU A 276 -1.85 3.84 -9.64
C LEU A 276 -2.70 2.66 -10.10
N GLU A 277 -3.87 2.48 -9.48
CA GLU A 277 -4.85 1.46 -9.85
C GLU A 277 -5.54 1.82 -11.17
N TYR A 278 -5.43 0.91 -12.16
CA TYR A 278 -6.04 1.01 -13.49
C TYR A 278 -6.46 -0.35 -14.05
N ASP A 279 -6.83 -1.31 -13.21
CA ASP A 279 -7.13 -2.70 -13.62
C ASP A 279 -8.47 -2.85 -14.35
N ASP A 280 -9.41 -1.95 -14.15
CA ASP A 280 -10.72 -2.00 -14.81
C ASP A 280 -11.37 -0.62 -15.00
N ALA A 281 -12.60 -0.61 -15.55
CA ALA A 281 -13.34 0.60 -15.88
C ALA A 281 -13.67 1.50 -14.66
N ARG A 282 -13.67 0.96 -13.42
CA ARG A 282 -13.87 1.75 -12.19
C ARG A 282 -12.80 2.83 -12.03
N SER A 283 -11.64 2.60 -12.59
CA SER A 283 -10.48 3.49 -12.46
C SER A 283 -10.54 4.69 -13.40
N GLY A 284 -11.51 4.76 -14.30
CA GLY A 284 -11.64 5.83 -15.29
C GLY A 284 -10.59 5.72 -16.40
N SER A 285 -10.30 6.85 -17.06
CA SER A 285 -9.36 6.95 -18.17
C SER A 285 -7.94 7.29 -17.71
N PHE A 286 -6.97 7.21 -18.64
CA PHE A 286 -5.58 7.64 -18.41
C PHE A 286 -5.39 9.16 -18.54
N GLU A 287 -6.42 9.93 -18.88
CA GLU A 287 -6.29 11.39 -19.07
C GLU A 287 -5.70 12.13 -17.86
N PRO A 288 -6.00 11.73 -16.58
CA PRO A 288 -5.36 12.35 -15.41
C PRO A 288 -3.83 12.27 -15.39
N LEU A 289 -3.23 11.34 -16.14
CA LEU A 289 -1.76 11.20 -16.22
C LEU A 289 -1.08 12.42 -16.84
N LYS A 290 -1.80 13.28 -17.56
CA LYS A 290 -1.28 14.58 -18.05
C LYS A 290 -0.84 15.52 -16.92
N GLU A 291 -1.30 15.27 -15.70
CA GLU A 291 -0.91 16.02 -14.49
C GLU A 291 0.38 15.52 -13.84
N VAL A 292 0.97 14.42 -14.35
CA VAL A 292 2.21 13.85 -13.82
C VAL A 292 3.42 14.66 -14.28
N PRO A 293 4.22 15.22 -13.36
CA PRO A 293 5.44 15.96 -13.70
C PRO A 293 6.48 15.10 -14.42
N GLU A 294 7.41 15.76 -15.14
CA GLU A 294 8.43 15.06 -15.95
C GLU A 294 9.47 14.31 -15.12
N ASP A 295 9.64 14.64 -13.86
CA ASP A 295 10.56 14.00 -12.92
C ASP A 295 9.98 12.74 -12.26
N LYS A 296 8.75 12.33 -12.61
CA LYS A 296 8.08 11.18 -11.99
C LYS A 296 7.83 10.05 -12.97
N TRP A 297 7.83 8.84 -12.41
CA TRP A 297 7.42 7.61 -13.07
C TRP A 297 5.99 7.25 -12.69
N VAL A 298 5.28 6.60 -13.60
CA VAL A 298 3.97 6.01 -13.32
C VAL A 298 4.07 4.49 -13.41
N VAL A 299 3.71 3.82 -12.34
CA VAL A 299 3.57 2.37 -12.28
C VAL A 299 2.10 2.06 -12.47
N LEU A 300 1.76 1.54 -13.64
CA LEU A 300 0.39 1.24 -14.05
C LEU A 300 -0.06 -0.08 -13.44
N GLY A 301 -0.96 -0.02 -12.48
CA GLY A 301 -1.60 -1.18 -11.85
C GLY A 301 -2.68 -1.76 -12.75
N LEU A 302 -2.29 -2.50 -13.79
CA LEU A 302 -3.17 -3.03 -14.83
C LEU A 302 -3.67 -4.44 -14.58
N ILE A 303 -2.99 -5.20 -13.71
CA ILE A 303 -3.33 -6.59 -13.43
C ILE A 303 -4.14 -6.66 -12.15
N THR A 304 -5.39 -7.15 -12.26
CA THR A 304 -6.28 -7.23 -11.08
C THR A 304 -5.79 -8.24 -10.05
N THR A 305 -5.86 -7.87 -8.77
CA THR A 305 -5.67 -8.79 -7.65
C THR A 305 -6.98 -9.22 -7.00
N LYS A 306 -8.13 -8.83 -7.58
CA LYS A 306 -9.45 -9.10 -7.03
C LYS A 306 -10.10 -10.37 -7.62
N ARG A 307 -9.66 -10.82 -8.80
CA ARG A 307 -10.26 -11.93 -9.54
C ARG A 307 -9.19 -12.87 -10.09
N PRO A 308 -9.47 -14.20 -10.19
CA PRO A 308 -8.54 -15.18 -10.77
C PRO A 308 -8.28 -14.98 -12.26
N HIS A 309 -9.15 -14.22 -12.97
CA HIS A 309 -8.97 -13.89 -14.38
C HIS A 309 -7.55 -13.37 -14.63
N LEU A 310 -6.88 -13.88 -15.65
CA LEU A 310 -5.56 -13.45 -16.08
C LEU A 310 -5.74 -12.59 -17.34
N GLU A 311 -5.26 -11.38 -17.28
CA GLU A 311 -5.24 -10.43 -18.38
C GLU A 311 -4.38 -10.98 -19.54
N THR A 312 -4.73 -10.66 -20.77
CA THR A 312 -3.90 -11.06 -21.91
C THR A 312 -2.74 -10.09 -22.12
N MET A 313 -1.62 -10.60 -22.63
CA MET A 313 -0.45 -9.79 -22.99
C MET A 313 -0.82 -8.63 -23.94
N ASP A 314 -1.66 -8.88 -24.93
CA ASP A 314 -2.03 -7.88 -25.94
C ASP A 314 -2.91 -6.77 -25.33
N GLU A 315 -3.81 -7.09 -24.41
CA GLU A 315 -4.57 -6.09 -23.64
C GLU A 315 -3.64 -5.21 -22.83
N LEU A 316 -2.71 -5.80 -22.09
CA LEU A 316 -1.76 -5.04 -21.26
C LEU A 316 -0.87 -4.13 -22.12
N VAL A 317 -0.34 -4.63 -23.22
CA VAL A 317 0.46 -3.82 -24.17
C VAL A 317 -0.36 -2.68 -24.77
N SER A 318 -1.62 -2.93 -25.13
CA SER A 318 -2.53 -1.91 -25.65
C SER A 318 -2.78 -0.82 -24.61
N ARG A 319 -3.05 -1.19 -23.35
CA ARG A 319 -3.28 -0.25 -22.23
C ARG A 319 -2.03 0.59 -21.91
N ILE A 320 -0.84 -0.03 -21.94
CA ILE A 320 0.43 0.69 -21.76
C ILE A 320 0.63 1.72 -22.89
N ARG A 321 0.34 1.36 -24.14
CA ARG A 321 0.41 2.29 -25.30
C ARG A 321 -0.61 3.42 -25.19
N GLU A 322 -1.79 3.15 -24.67
CA GLU A 322 -2.78 4.21 -24.41
C GLU A 322 -2.26 5.20 -23.35
N ALA A 323 -1.72 4.71 -22.23
CA ALA A 323 -1.15 5.55 -21.19
C ALA A 323 0.08 6.33 -21.69
N SER A 324 0.85 5.79 -22.65
CA SER A 324 2.04 6.45 -23.21
C SER A 324 1.73 7.71 -24.05
N ARG A 325 0.45 7.98 -24.32
CA ARG A 325 0.00 9.26 -24.91
C ARG A 325 0.11 10.43 -23.93
N PHE A 326 0.19 10.15 -22.64
CA PHE A 326 0.20 11.15 -21.56
C PHE A 326 1.54 11.20 -20.82
N VAL A 327 2.20 10.07 -20.66
CA VAL A 327 3.50 9.94 -20.00
C VAL A 327 4.43 9.14 -20.92
N PRO A 328 5.63 9.63 -21.26
CA PRO A 328 6.59 8.90 -22.10
C PRO A 328 6.79 7.47 -21.66
N LEU A 329 6.90 6.53 -22.63
CA LEU A 329 6.96 5.10 -22.39
C LEU A 329 8.10 4.69 -21.43
N GLU A 330 9.25 5.38 -21.51
CA GLU A 330 10.41 5.17 -20.66
C GLU A 330 10.19 5.54 -19.18
N ARG A 331 9.11 6.27 -18.88
CA ARG A 331 8.70 6.62 -17.51
C ARG A 331 7.47 5.85 -17.05
N LEU A 332 7.02 4.86 -17.82
CA LEU A 332 5.96 3.94 -17.43
C LEU A 332 6.55 2.63 -16.91
N ALA A 333 5.84 2.00 -15.99
CA ALA A 333 6.10 0.66 -15.50
C ALA A 333 4.76 -0.06 -15.33
N ILE A 334 4.78 -1.37 -15.13
CA ILE A 334 3.58 -2.19 -14.89
C ILE A 334 3.63 -2.84 -13.51
N SER A 335 2.47 -2.98 -12.88
CA SER A 335 2.29 -3.73 -11.63
C SER A 335 0.89 -4.36 -11.55
N PRO A 336 0.63 -5.23 -10.56
CA PRO A 336 -0.72 -5.47 -10.10
C PRO A 336 -1.35 -4.17 -9.56
N GLN A 337 -2.69 -4.07 -9.61
CA GLN A 337 -3.41 -2.85 -9.23
C GLN A 337 -3.29 -2.51 -7.74
N CYS A 338 -3.07 -3.52 -6.89
CA CYS A 338 -2.82 -3.42 -5.46
C CYS A 338 -2.03 -4.65 -4.98
N GLY A 339 -1.83 -4.81 -3.67
CA GLY A 339 -1.35 -6.06 -3.11
C GLY A 339 -2.35 -7.22 -3.28
N PHE A 340 -1.89 -8.45 -3.16
CA PHE A 340 -2.73 -9.65 -3.22
C PHE A 340 -3.48 -9.90 -1.91
N SER A 341 -3.01 -9.33 -0.82
CA SER A 341 -3.56 -9.53 0.51
C SER A 341 -3.27 -8.31 1.41
N SER A 342 -4.03 -7.23 1.22
CA SER A 342 -3.89 -5.99 2.00
C SER A 342 -4.17 -6.20 3.50
N SER A 343 -4.86 -7.28 3.86
CA SER A 343 -4.99 -7.79 5.22
C SER A 343 -4.95 -9.32 5.23
N VAL A 344 -4.96 -9.92 6.42
CA VAL A 344 -4.98 -11.38 6.62
C VAL A 344 -6.17 -12.08 5.96
N ILE A 345 -7.25 -11.38 5.61
CA ILE A 345 -8.40 -11.96 4.91
C ILE A 345 -8.01 -12.39 3.49
N GLY A 346 -7.08 -11.65 2.84
CA GLY A 346 -6.66 -11.94 1.47
C GLY A 346 -7.74 -11.64 0.43
N ASN A 347 -7.46 -11.99 -0.81
CA ASN A 347 -8.39 -11.94 -1.93
C ASN A 347 -8.79 -13.37 -2.38
N ALA A 348 -9.87 -13.49 -3.13
CA ALA A 348 -10.38 -14.76 -3.67
C ALA A 348 -9.50 -15.27 -4.84
N LEU A 349 -8.23 -15.52 -4.53
CA LEU A 349 -7.19 -15.98 -5.44
C LEU A 349 -6.44 -17.15 -4.81
N THR A 350 -5.98 -18.06 -5.66
CA THR A 350 -5.07 -19.12 -5.23
C THR A 350 -3.60 -18.62 -5.27
N PRO A 351 -2.68 -19.29 -4.56
CA PRO A 351 -1.24 -19.04 -4.72
C PRO A 351 -0.75 -19.18 -6.17
N ALA A 352 -1.36 -20.10 -6.94
CA ALA A 352 -1.04 -20.28 -8.36
C ALA A 352 -1.51 -19.09 -9.21
N ASP A 353 -2.66 -18.49 -8.89
CA ASP A 353 -3.14 -17.27 -9.55
C ASP A 353 -2.18 -16.11 -9.28
N GLN A 354 -1.78 -15.93 -8.03
CA GLN A 354 -0.81 -14.92 -7.63
C GLN A 354 0.51 -15.08 -8.40
N GLU A 355 1.07 -16.29 -8.47
CA GLU A 355 2.30 -16.55 -9.20
C GLU A 355 2.16 -16.23 -10.69
N ARG A 356 1.05 -16.67 -11.34
CA ARG A 356 0.79 -16.36 -12.76
C ARG A 356 0.69 -14.86 -13.01
N LYS A 357 0.02 -14.12 -12.15
CA LYS A 357 -0.13 -12.66 -12.27
C LYS A 357 1.19 -11.92 -12.08
N LEU A 358 2.01 -12.31 -11.10
CA LEU A 358 3.35 -11.74 -10.92
C LEU A 358 4.27 -12.06 -12.11
N ARG A 359 4.19 -13.27 -12.65
CA ARG A 359 4.94 -13.66 -13.87
C ARG A 359 4.50 -12.81 -15.06
N LEU A 360 3.20 -12.59 -15.23
CA LEU A 360 2.67 -11.74 -16.30
C LEU A 360 3.16 -10.29 -16.21
N VAL A 361 3.35 -9.74 -15.01
CA VAL A 361 3.99 -8.41 -14.82
C VAL A 361 5.37 -8.41 -15.46
N VAL A 362 6.21 -9.40 -15.14
CA VAL A 362 7.59 -9.47 -15.63
C VAL A 362 7.63 -9.70 -17.15
N GLU A 363 6.83 -10.65 -17.65
CA GLU A 363 6.75 -10.95 -19.09
C GLU A 363 6.26 -9.75 -19.90
N THR A 364 5.27 -9.00 -19.38
CA THR A 364 4.79 -7.77 -20.03
C THR A 364 5.87 -6.69 -20.03
N ALA A 365 6.57 -6.50 -18.92
CA ALA A 365 7.69 -5.56 -18.87
C ALA A 365 8.79 -5.92 -19.89
N GLN A 366 9.16 -7.18 -20.00
CA GLN A 366 10.11 -7.67 -20.99
C GLN A 366 9.62 -7.43 -22.43
N ARG A 367 8.34 -7.68 -22.69
CA ARG A 367 7.73 -7.50 -24.01
C ARG A 367 7.73 -6.03 -24.47
N VAL A 368 7.48 -5.09 -23.55
CA VAL A 368 7.33 -3.66 -23.88
C VAL A 368 8.65 -2.92 -23.87
N TRP A 369 9.53 -3.19 -22.89
CA TRP A 369 10.76 -2.43 -22.67
C TRP A 369 12.06 -3.22 -22.92
N GLY A 370 11.98 -4.52 -23.25
CA GLY A 370 13.13 -5.38 -23.47
C GLY A 370 13.80 -5.88 -22.19
N GLU A 371 15.00 -6.46 -22.29
CA GLU A 371 15.72 -7.07 -21.16
C GLU A 371 16.27 -6.08 -20.10
N ALA A 372 15.99 -4.80 -20.18
CA ALA A 372 16.48 -3.77 -19.27
C ALA A 372 15.97 -3.89 -17.81
N THR A 373 15.53 -5.09 -17.39
CA THR A 373 15.11 -5.36 -16.00
C THR A 373 16.26 -5.78 -15.08
N ARG A 374 17.48 -5.98 -15.59
CA ARG A 374 18.67 -6.34 -14.80
C ARG A 374 19.84 -5.41 -15.11
N THR A 375 19.82 -4.21 -14.62
CA THR A 375 21.06 -3.47 -14.37
C THR A 375 21.17 -3.19 -12.88
N ALA A 376 21.64 -4.17 -12.12
CA ALA A 376 22.41 -3.86 -10.94
C ALA A 376 23.69 -3.17 -11.43
N THR A 377 23.71 -1.86 -11.40
CA THR A 377 24.97 -1.12 -11.46
C THR A 377 25.72 -1.40 -10.15
N ASN A 378 26.90 -1.98 -10.29
CA ASN A 378 27.93 -2.17 -9.26
C ASN A 378 28.17 -0.91 -8.43
#